data_c77ef57e1b27b2d07f44e7040d347b44
#
_entry.id   c77ef57e1b27b2d07f44e7040d347b44
#
_cell.length_a   1.000
_cell.length_b   1.000
_cell.length_c   1.000
_cell.angle_alpha   90.00
_cell.angle_beta   90.00
_cell.angle_gamma   90.00
#
_symmetry.space_group_name_H-M   'P 1'
#
loop_
_entity.id
_entity.type
_entity.pdbx_description
1 polymer ?
#
loop_
_entity_poly.entity_id
_entity_poly.type
_entity_poly.pdbx_seq_one_letter_code
_entity_poly.pdbx_strand_id
1 'polypeptide(L)'
;FIPVSNESLEDCHYKAGKDMLSIYFNNNEDSELLSGKSLRLGGSSELYNDNNTYFGDLSAIIIDNLPFWAELSSTPSHKVSLMSEWETKMKAIIKESIPENVTSLFGVPSWMLVLLNDLIKKTKKNNILEIWPNLEVYFHGGINFKPYKSEYQKLFPDKNFKYYEIYNASEGFFGIQDQNNSDELLLMLDYGIFYEFIPLNSKNEYEEENIISLEEIKLFVNYAIVISTNAGLWRYKIGDTIQFTSISPYRIKVSGRIKHHINAFGEELIIDNTEKALSKVLSKX
;
A
#
# COMPACT_ATOMS: atom_id res chain seq x y z
N PHE A 1 -7.92 -15.56 -10.02
CA PHE A 1 -7.94 -15.59 -8.55
C PHE A 1 -6.52 -15.81 -8.03
N ILE A 2 -6.15 -15.03 -7.01
CA ILE A 2 -4.87 -15.18 -6.29
C ILE A 2 -5.16 -15.94 -5.00
N PRO A 3 -4.49 -17.06 -4.72
CA PRO A 3 -4.73 -17.80 -3.48
C PRO A 3 -4.16 -17.03 -2.28
N VAL A 4 -4.91 -17.06 -1.17
CA VAL A 4 -4.49 -16.51 0.12
C VAL A 4 -4.69 -17.63 1.15
N SER A 5 -3.59 -18.15 1.69
CA SER A 5 -3.63 -19.19 2.71
C SER A 5 -3.48 -18.61 4.11
N ASN A 6 -3.77 -19.39 5.14
CA ASN A 6 -3.53 -18.98 6.53
C ASN A 6 -2.06 -18.66 6.75
N GLU A 7 -1.15 -19.44 6.15
CA GLU A 7 0.29 -19.22 6.24
C GLU A 7 0.67 -17.87 5.63
N SER A 8 0.06 -17.51 4.48
CA SER A 8 0.36 -16.20 3.86
C SER A 8 -0.24 -15.05 4.66
N LEU A 9 -1.37 -15.23 5.32
CA LEU A 9 -1.91 -14.20 6.23
C LEU A 9 -0.96 -13.99 7.41
N GLU A 10 -0.55 -15.06 8.09
CA GLU A 10 0.28 -14.97 9.30
C GLU A 10 1.73 -14.59 9.00
N ASP A 11 2.39 -15.32 8.08
CA ASP A 11 3.83 -15.20 7.83
C ASP A 11 4.18 -14.10 6.83
N CYS A 12 3.19 -13.57 6.11
CA CYS A 12 3.40 -12.46 5.18
C CYS A 12 2.66 -11.21 5.63
N HIS A 13 1.33 -11.17 5.51
CA HIS A 13 0.57 -9.93 5.69
C HIS A 13 0.57 -9.40 7.13
N TYR A 14 0.32 -10.26 8.14
CA TYR A 14 0.32 -9.81 9.54
C TYR A 14 1.73 -9.60 10.07
N LYS A 15 2.68 -10.43 9.65
CA LYS A 15 4.10 -10.22 9.96
C LYS A 15 4.57 -8.87 9.42
N ALA A 16 4.24 -8.57 8.15
CA ALA A 16 4.58 -7.27 7.53
C ALA A 16 4.00 -6.09 8.32
N GLY A 17 2.77 -6.22 8.82
CA GLY A 17 2.16 -5.20 9.68
C GLY A 17 2.95 -4.96 10.95
N LYS A 18 3.41 -6.03 11.62
CA LYS A 18 4.24 -5.93 12.83
C LYS A 18 5.61 -5.32 12.52
N ASP A 19 6.26 -5.77 11.47
CA ASP A 19 7.59 -5.30 11.06
C ASP A 19 7.56 -3.83 10.65
N MET A 20 6.51 -3.42 9.92
CA MET A 20 6.30 -2.01 9.54
C MET A 20 6.21 -1.11 10.78
N LEU A 21 5.45 -1.52 11.81
CA LEU A 21 5.36 -0.78 13.07
C LEU A 21 6.70 -0.77 13.80
N SER A 22 7.40 -1.92 13.85
CA SER A 22 8.72 -2.02 14.48
C SER A 22 9.75 -1.10 13.81
N ILE A 23 9.77 -1.08 12.48
CA ILE A 23 10.63 -0.18 11.69
C ILE A 23 10.28 1.28 11.98
N TYR A 24 8.99 1.60 12.01
CA TYR A 24 8.53 2.96 12.30
C TYR A 24 8.99 3.43 13.68
N PHE A 25 8.78 2.62 14.73
CA PHE A 25 9.20 2.95 16.09
C PHE A 25 10.73 3.07 16.21
N ASN A 26 11.47 2.20 15.53
CA ASN A 26 12.94 2.26 15.53
C ASN A 26 13.45 3.56 14.92
N ASN A 27 12.73 4.11 13.95
CA ASN A 27 13.09 5.37 13.27
C ASN A 27 12.53 6.62 13.98
N ASN A 28 11.57 6.46 14.90
CA ASN A 28 10.82 7.54 15.53
C ASN A 28 10.59 7.18 17.00
N GLU A 29 11.64 7.30 17.81
CA GLU A 29 11.65 6.87 19.23
C GLU A 29 10.61 7.59 20.12
N ASP A 30 10.26 8.83 19.76
CA ASP A 30 9.28 9.64 20.48
C ASP A 30 7.84 9.45 19.98
N SER A 31 7.59 8.45 19.14
CA SER A 31 6.27 8.20 18.54
C SER A 31 5.23 7.82 19.59
N GLU A 32 4.07 8.44 19.51
CA GLU A 32 2.88 8.11 20.30
C GLU A 32 1.82 7.38 19.48
N LEU A 33 2.21 6.73 18.39
CA LEU A 33 1.30 6.07 17.46
C LEU A 33 0.31 5.13 18.16
N LEU A 34 0.77 4.39 19.18
CA LEU A 34 -0.08 3.45 19.93
C LEU A 34 -0.98 4.12 20.97
N SER A 35 -0.90 5.45 21.16
CA SER A 35 -1.80 6.18 22.06
C SER A 35 -3.20 6.37 21.48
N GLY A 36 -3.38 6.07 20.19
CA GLY A 36 -4.66 6.23 19.49
C GLY A 36 -4.96 5.11 18.52
N LYS A 37 -5.80 5.42 17.54
CA LYS A 37 -6.27 4.44 16.57
C LYS A 37 -5.68 4.67 15.18
N SER A 38 -5.55 3.58 14.42
CA SER A 38 -5.19 3.58 13.01
C SER A 38 -6.45 3.69 12.15
N LEU A 39 -6.56 4.74 11.35
CA LEU A 39 -7.64 4.84 10.37
C LEU A 39 -7.24 4.04 9.14
N ARG A 40 -7.99 2.97 8.87
CA ARG A 40 -7.71 2.05 7.76
C ARG A 40 -8.78 2.17 6.69
N LEU A 41 -8.36 2.45 5.47
CA LEU A 41 -9.26 2.56 4.31
C LEU A 41 -8.93 1.45 3.32
N GLY A 42 -9.72 0.40 3.35
CA GLY A 42 -9.66 -0.71 2.39
C GLY A 42 -10.60 -0.51 1.20
N GLY A 43 -10.45 -1.36 0.22
CA GLY A 43 -11.26 -1.35 -1.00
C GLY A 43 -12.66 -1.91 -0.81
N SER A 44 -13.21 -2.45 -1.89
CA SER A 44 -14.51 -3.13 -1.88
C SER A 44 -14.47 -4.36 -0.99
N SER A 45 -15.56 -4.61 -0.28
CA SER A 45 -15.57 -5.60 0.81
C SER A 45 -16.64 -6.68 0.65
N GLU A 46 -17.05 -6.96 -0.58
CA GLU A 46 -17.90 -8.12 -0.81
C GLU A 46 -17.08 -9.40 -0.68
N LEU A 47 -17.35 -10.16 0.35
CA LEU A 47 -16.79 -11.49 0.54
C LEU A 47 -17.85 -12.51 0.15
N TYR A 48 -17.48 -13.42 -0.75
CA TYR A 48 -18.33 -14.54 -1.16
C TYR A 48 -17.78 -15.81 -0.53
N ASN A 49 -18.68 -16.64 0.00
CA ASN A 49 -18.30 -17.93 0.58
C ASN A 49 -18.84 -19.04 -0.31
N ASP A 50 -17.97 -19.97 -0.69
CA ASP A 50 -18.34 -21.21 -1.37
C ASP A 50 -17.53 -22.37 -0.79
N ASN A 51 -18.21 -23.27 -0.10
CA ASN A 51 -17.63 -24.51 0.46
C ASN A 51 -16.34 -24.26 1.28
N ASN A 52 -16.40 -23.36 2.27
CA ASN A 52 -15.28 -22.98 3.14
C ASN A 52 -14.15 -22.20 2.44
N THR A 53 -14.37 -21.74 1.22
CA THR A 53 -13.44 -20.86 0.53
C THR A 53 -14.05 -19.46 0.42
N TYR A 54 -13.29 -18.45 0.81
CA TYR A 54 -13.71 -17.05 0.74
C TYR A 54 -13.10 -16.42 -0.50
N PHE A 55 -13.91 -15.66 -1.23
CA PHE A 55 -13.50 -14.90 -2.41
C PHE A 55 -13.77 -13.43 -2.16
N GLY A 56 -12.81 -12.58 -2.44
CA GLY A 56 -12.99 -11.13 -2.28
C GLY A 56 -11.70 -10.37 -2.42
N ASP A 57 -11.78 -9.08 -2.18
CA ASP A 57 -10.61 -8.20 -2.13
C ASP A 57 -9.71 -8.61 -0.96
N LEU A 58 -8.39 -8.62 -1.17
CA LEU A 58 -7.43 -8.98 -0.11
C LEU A 58 -7.61 -8.11 1.13
N SER A 59 -7.88 -6.82 0.97
CA SER A 59 -8.07 -5.93 2.13
C SER A 59 -9.28 -6.34 2.97
N ALA A 60 -10.35 -6.84 2.34
CA ALA A 60 -11.51 -7.37 3.04
C ALA A 60 -11.17 -8.68 3.77
N ILE A 61 -10.40 -9.57 3.13
CA ILE A 61 -9.96 -10.83 3.75
C ILE A 61 -9.09 -10.53 4.99
N ILE A 62 -8.14 -9.61 4.87
CA ILE A 62 -7.27 -9.19 5.99
C ILE A 62 -8.10 -8.60 7.14
N ILE A 63 -9.04 -7.70 6.82
CA ILE A 63 -9.90 -7.03 7.83
C ILE A 63 -10.80 -8.05 8.54
N ASP A 64 -11.38 -8.99 7.79
CA ASP A 64 -12.26 -10.02 8.35
C ASP A 64 -11.53 -11.01 9.27
N ASN A 65 -10.22 -11.12 9.11
CA ASN A 65 -9.37 -12.02 9.90
C ASN A 65 -8.40 -11.28 10.83
N LEU A 66 -8.61 -9.99 11.10
CA LEU A 66 -7.71 -9.20 11.95
C LEU A 66 -7.62 -9.79 13.37
N PRO A 67 -6.41 -9.88 13.92
CA PRO A 67 -6.28 -10.20 15.34
C PRO A 67 -7.02 -9.17 16.22
N PHE A 68 -7.60 -9.63 17.32
CA PHE A 68 -8.42 -8.83 18.22
C PHE A 68 -7.74 -7.50 18.66
N TRP A 69 -6.45 -7.55 18.95
CA TRP A 69 -5.70 -6.35 19.36
C TRP A 69 -5.62 -5.30 18.24
N ALA A 70 -5.50 -5.75 17.00
CA ALA A 70 -5.43 -4.86 15.82
C ALA A 70 -6.80 -4.27 15.51
N GLU A 71 -7.87 -5.03 15.75
CA GLU A 71 -9.24 -4.53 15.60
C GLU A 71 -9.53 -3.41 16.62
N LEU A 72 -9.15 -3.61 17.89
CA LEU A 72 -9.34 -2.60 18.96
C LEU A 72 -8.61 -1.29 18.69
N SER A 73 -7.44 -1.37 18.05
CA SER A 73 -6.62 -0.20 17.72
C SER A 73 -6.93 0.39 16.34
N SER A 74 -8.05 0.01 15.73
CA SER A 74 -8.44 0.45 14.39
C SER A 74 -9.73 1.25 14.37
N THR A 75 -9.87 2.09 13.37
CA THR A 75 -11.12 2.77 13.01
C THR A 75 -11.19 2.78 11.46
N PRO A 76 -12.35 2.70 10.84
CA PRO A 76 -13.67 2.50 11.45
C PRO A 76 -13.87 1.09 11.99
N SER A 77 -15.04 0.84 12.57
CA SER A 77 -15.42 -0.49 13.05
C SER A 77 -15.38 -1.54 11.92
N HIS A 78 -15.23 -2.80 12.29
CA HIS A 78 -15.25 -3.94 11.36
C HIS A 78 -16.48 -3.88 10.43
N LYS A 79 -17.67 -3.62 10.98
CA LYS A 79 -18.91 -3.49 10.22
C LYS A 79 -18.84 -2.41 9.13
N VAL A 80 -18.27 -1.26 9.45
CA VAL A 80 -18.13 -0.15 8.48
C VAL A 80 -17.03 -0.45 7.46
N SER A 81 -15.94 -1.05 7.91
CA SER A 81 -14.83 -1.44 7.02
C SER A 81 -15.28 -2.38 5.90
N LEU A 82 -16.25 -3.25 6.20
CA LEU A 82 -16.77 -4.25 5.25
C LEU A 82 -18.04 -3.81 4.50
N MET A 83 -18.39 -2.54 4.53
CA MET A 83 -19.50 -2.02 3.70
C MET A 83 -19.11 -2.00 2.22
N SER A 84 -20.02 -2.44 1.36
CA SER A 84 -19.79 -2.51 -0.09
C SER A 84 -20.13 -1.21 -0.82
N GLU A 85 -21.18 -0.49 -0.37
CA GLU A 85 -21.61 0.73 -1.05
C GLU A 85 -20.70 1.90 -0.65
N TRP A 86 -19.94 2.42 -1.60
CA TRP A 86 -18.83 3.35 -1.39
C TRP A 86 -19.25 4.66 -0.69
N GLU A 87 -20.31 5.31 -1.16
CA GLU A 87 -20.72 6.61 -0.60
C GLU A 87 -21.18 6.49 0.84
N THR A 88 -21.98 5.45 1.15
CA THR A 88 -22.45 5.17 2.50
C THR A 88 -21.29 4.80 3.41
N LYS A 89 -20.37 3.97 2.91
CA LYS A 89 -19.14 3.58 3.61
C LYS A 89 -18.32 4.82 3.99
N MET A 90 -18.08 5.74 3.05
CA MET A 90 -17.30 6.96 3.30
C MET A 90 -17.97 7.84 4.37
N LYS A 91 -19.29 8.01 4.30
CA LYS A 91 -20.06 8.77 5.29
C LYS A 91 -19.99 8.14 6.69
N ALA A 92 -20.04 6.80 6.75
CA ALA A 92 -19.95 6.05 8.00
C ALA A 92 -18.53 6.13 8.60
N ILE A 93 -17.49 5.98 7.77
CA ILE A 93 -16.08 6.15 8.19
C ILE A 93 -15.89 7.53 8.83
N ILE A 94 -16.32 8.58 8.14
CA ILE A 94 -16.20 9.97 8.64
C ILE A 94 -16.92 10.12 9.98
N LYS A 95 -18.13 9.56 10.10
CA LYS A 95 -18.94 9.64 11.33
C LYS A 95 -18.23 8.96 12.51
N GLU A 96 -17.67 7.76 12.28
CA GLU A 96 -17.01 6.99 13.34
C GLU A 96 -15.63 7.57 13.69
N SER A 97 -14.86 8.07 12.71
CA SER A 97 -13.46 8.46 12.94
C SER A 97 -13.29 9.86 13.53
N ILE A 98 -14.23 10.79 13.29
CA ILE A 98 -14.10 12.18 13.81
C ILE A 98 -13.89 12.21 15.33
N PRO A 99 -14.68 11.47 16.16
CA PRO A 99 -14.50 11.54 17.63
C PRO A 99 -13.31 10.75 18.15
N GLU A 100 -12.62 9.99 17.31
CA GLU A 100 -11.50 9.14 17.72
C GLU A 100 -10.19 9.92 17.76
N ASN A 101 -9.27 9.47 18.62
CA ASN A 101 -7.87 9.90 18.60
C ASN A 101 -7.15 9.11 17.50
N VAL A 102 -7.14 9.64 16.27
CA VAL A 102 -6.47 8.98 15.15
C VAL A 102 -5.00 9.41 15.15
N THR A 103 -4.10 8.42 15.20
CA THR A 103 -2.64 8.64 15.25
C THR A 103 -1.95 8.19 13.96
N SER A 104 -2.60 7.33 13.17
CA SER A 104 -2.04 6.88 11.89
C SER A 104 -3.11 6.64 10.83
N LEU A 105 -2.71 6.75 9.58
CA LEU A 105 -3.54 6.44 8.42
C LEU A 105 -2.95 5.26 7.65
N PHE A 106 -3.82 4.40 7.10
CA PHE A 106 -3.43 3.29 6.21
C PHE A 106 -4.37 3.26 5.01
N GLY A 107 -3.81 3.23 3.81
CA GLY A 107 -4.63 3.07 2.60
C GLY A 107 -4.00 3.58 1.33
N VAL A 108 -4.74 3.40 0.24
CA VAL A 108 -4.33 3.83 -1.10
C VAL A 108 -4.47 5.36 -1.21
N PRO A 109 -3.45 6.05 -1.73
CA PRO A 109 -3.45 7.54 -1.76
C PRO A 109 -4.66 8.19 -2.44
N SER A 110 -5.12 7.66 -3.56
CA SER A 110 -6.26 8.25 -4.27
C SER A 110 -7.55 8.21 -3.43
N TRP A 111 -7.82 7.08 -2.78
CA TRP A 111 -9.03 6.90 -1.95
C TRP A 111 -8.95 7.70 -0.64
N MET A 112 -7.79 7.64 0.00
CA MET A 112 -7.56 8.39 1.26
C MET A 112 -7.71 9.90 1.03
N LEU A 113 -7.23 10.41 -0.11
CA LEU A 113 -7.35 11.83 -0.45
C LEU A 113 -8.83 12.27 -0.55
N VAL A 114 -9.70 11.43 -1.13
CA VAL A 114 -11.14 11.69 -1.20
C VAL A 114 -11.73 11.78 0.21
N LEU A 115 -11.42 10.78 1.07
CA LEU A 115 -11.89 10.74 2.46
C LEU A 115 -11.47 11.98 3.25
N LEU A 116 -10.19 12.36 3.16
CA LEU A 116 -9.63 13.50 3.90
C LEU A 116 -10.24 14.82 3.45
N ASN A 117 -10.46 15.00 2.15
CA ASN A 117 -11.13 16.19 1.62
C ASN A 117 -12.59 16.28 2.10
N ASP A 118 -13.31 15.17 2.16
CA ASP A 118 -14.67 15.15 2.68
C ASP A 118 -14.72 15.40 4.19
N LEU A 119 -13.71 14.93 4.94
CA LEU A 119 -13.53 15.27 6.36
C LEU A 119 -13.38 16.79 6.56
N ILE A 120 -12.50 17.43 5.78
CA ILE A 120 -12.31 18.90 5.80
C ILE A 120 -13.64 19.62 5.54
N LYS A 121 -14.33 19.25 4.46
CA LYS A 121 -15.63 19.84 4.09
C LYS A 121 -16.65 19.71 5.23
N LYS A 122 -16.73 18.52 5.83
CA LYS A 122 -17.74 18.21 6.87
C LYS A 122 -17.42 18.95 8.19
N THR A 123 -16.15 19.01 8.58
CA THR A 123 -15.74 19.63 9.86
C THR A 123 -15.50 21.13 9.73
N LYS A 124 -15.38 21.66 8.52
CA LYS A 124 -15.03 23.06 8.22
C LYS A 124 -13.68 23.45 8.84
N LYS A 125 -12.76 22.51 8.97
CA LYS A 125 -11.39 22.73 9.44
C LYS A 125 -10.49 23.09 8.25
N ASN A 126 -9.33 23.69 8.53
CA ASN A 126 -8.39 24.09 7.49
C ASN A 126 -7.45 22.96 7.06
N ASN A 127 -7.18 22.02 7.95
CA ASN A 127 -6.30 20.89 7.70
C ASN A 127 -6.68 19.70 8.61
N ILE A 128 -6.10 18.56 8.36
CA ILE A 128 -6.45 17.31 9.05
C ILE A 128 -5.93 17.32 10.50
N LEU A 129 -4.82 17.98 10.79
CA LEU A 129 -4.26 18.04 12.14
C LEU A 129 -5.12 18.87 13.10
N GLU A 130 -6.03 19.71 12.58
CA GLU A 130 -7.06 20.37 13.41
C GLU A 130 -8.20 19.41 13.80
N ILE A 131 -8.33 18.27 13.11
CA ILE A 131 -9.31 17.22 13.42
C ILE A 131 -8.65 16.19 14.35
N TRP A 132 -7.46 15.74 13.99
CA TRP A 132 -6.68 14.73 14.72
C TRP A 132 -5.29 15.29 15.07
N PRO A 133 -5.17 16.00 16.19
CA PRO A 133 -3.89 16.66 16.55
C PRO A 133 -2.71 15.72 16.80
N ASN A 134 -3.00 14.45 17.14
CA ASN A 134 -1.97 13.44 17.41
C ASN A 134 -1.66 12.56 16.20
N LEU A 135 -2.19 12.91 15.02
CA LEU A 135 -1.92 12.16 13.79
C LEU A 135 -0.50 12.44 13.32
N GLU A 136 0.35 11.40 13.23
CA GLU A 136 1.79 11.57 12.98
C GLU A 136 2.29 10.89 11.70
N VAL A 137 1.54 9.90 11.14
CA VAL A 137 2.06 9.11 10.01
C VAL A 137 0.95 8.62 9.07
N TYR A 138 1.30 8.56 7.78
CA TYR A 138 0.49 7.92 6.76
C TYR A 138 1.28 6.80 6.10
N PHE A 139 0.84 5.55 6.31
CA PHE A 139 1.35 4.37 5.61
C PHE A 139 0.54 4.19 4.32
N HIS A 140 1.22 4.22 3.19
CA HIS A 140 0.54 4.20 1.89
C HIS A 140 1.20 3.24 0.90
N GLY A 141 0.42 2.72 -0.01
CA GLY A 141 0.91 1.84 -1.07
C GLY A 141 -0.13 1.62 -2.15
N GLY A 142 0.13 0.69 -3.02
CA GLY A 142 -0.78 0.30 -4.10
C GLY A 142 -0.71 1.15 -5.36
N ILE A 143 -0.33 2.42 -5.23
CA ILE A 143 -0.13 3.32 -6.39
C ILE A 143 1.01 4.29 -6.09
N ASN A 144 1.60 4.85 -7.14
CA ASN A 144 2.65 5.87 -7.02
C ASN A 144 2.15 7.09 -6.24
N PHE A 145 2.83 7.44 -5.16
CA PHE A 145 2.44 8.55 -4.29
C PHE A 145 2.82 9.94 -4.85
N LYS A 146 3.84 10.02 -5.70
CA LYS A 146 4.40 11.30 -6.18
C LYS A 146 3.34 12.28 -6.73
N PRO A 147 2.36 11.84 -7.56
CA PRO A 147 1.35 12.77 -8.06
C PRO A 147 0.46 13.40 -6.98
N TYR A 148 0.31 12.74 -5.85
CA TYR A 148 -0.59 13.16 -4.76
C TYR A 148 0.12 13.99 -3.68
N LYS A 149 1.45 13.94 -3.65
CA LYS A 149 2.27 14.48 -2.55
C LYS A 149 1.96 15.94 -2.21
N SER A 150 1.79 16.79 -3.22
CA SER A 150 1.50 18.22 -3.01
C SER A 150 0.15 18.45 -2.33
N GLU A 151 -0.87 17.65 -2.67
CA GLU A 151 -2.19 17.76 -2.04
C GLU A 151 -2.13 17.29 -0.58
N TYR A 152 -1.41 16.18 -0.33
CA TYR A 152 -1.21 15.70 1.04
C TYR A 152 -0.46 16.72 1.90
N GLN A 153 0.53 17.43 1.35
CA GLN A 153 1.26 18.48 2.08
C GLN A 153 0.37 19.66 2.48
N LYS A 154 -0.69 19.95 1.72
CA LYS A 154 -1.70 20.97 2.09
C LYS A 154 -2.57 20.46 3.25
N LEU A 155 -2.93 19.17 3.23
CA LEU A 155 -3.75 18.56 4.28
C LEU A 155 -2.98 18.37 5.60
N PHE A 156 -1.66 18.17 5.51
CA PHE A 156 -0.77 17.98 6.64
C PHE A 156 0.36 19.02 6.58
N PRO A 157 0.09 20.24 7.06
CA PRO A 157 1.08 21.35 6.94
C PRO A 157 2.27 21.22 7.90
N ASP A 158 2.30 20.22 8.76
CA ASP A 158 3.45 19.94 9.62
C ASP A 158 4.57 19.26 8.83
N LYS A 159 5.75 19.83 8.85
CA LYS A 159 6.95 19.28 8.19
C LYS A 159 7.44 17.97 8.82
N ASN A 160 7.03 17.72 10.05
CA ASN A 160 7.38 16.49 10.78
C ASN A 160 6.43 15.33 10.48
N PHE A 161 5.31 15.57 9.80
CA PHE A 161 4.37 14.53 9.40
C PHE A 161 5.06 13.51 8.50
N LYS A 162 4.92 12.23 8.84
CA LYS A 162 5.66 11.15 8.18
C LYS A 162 4.82 10.46 7.09
N TYR A 163 5.47 10.13 6.00
CA TYR A 163 4.92 9.32 4.92
C TYR A 163 5.80 8.07 4.82
N TYR A 164 5.18 6.90 4.90
CA TYR A 164 5.87 5.61 4.80
C TYR A 164 5.23 4.81 3.68
N GLU A 165 6.04 4.51 2.68
CA GLU A 165 5.60 3.70 1.55
C GLU A 165 5.71 2.22 1.86
N ILE A 166 4.70 1.46 1.44
CA ILE A 166 4.70 0.00 1.49
C ILE A 166 4.42 -0.54 0.08
N TYR A 167 5.01 -1.69 -0.23
CA TYR A 167 4.77 -2.37 -1.49
C TYR A 167 4.12 -3.71 -1.19
N ASN A 168 2.81 -3.74 -1.41
CA ASN A 168 1.98 -4.93 -1.19
C ASN A 168 0.99 -5.11 -2.34
N ALA A 169 0.57 -6.34 -2.55
CA ALA A 169 -0.39 -6.73 -3.57
C ALA A 169 -1.17 -7.96 -3.08
N SER A 170 -2.13 -8.42 -3.87
CA SER A 170 -2.89 -9.64 -3.54
C SER A 170 -1.97 -10.86 -3.44
N GLU A 171 -0.88 -10.83 -4.16
CA GLU A 171 0.11 -11.91 -4.24
C GLU A 171 1.04 -11.97 -3.03
N GLY A 172 1.18 -10.89 -2.28
CA GLY A 172 2.07 -10.84 -1.12
C GLY A 172 2.44 -9.43 -0.68
N PHE A 173 3.32 -9.37 0.30
CA PHE A 173 3.85 -8.11 0.83
C PHE A 173 5.37 -8.10 0.58
N PHE A 174 5.87 -7.16 -0.19
CA PHE A 174 7.21 -7.23 -0.77
C PHE A 174 8.21 -6.24 -0.18
N GLY A 175 7.75 -5.05 0.23
CA GLY A 175 8.69 -4.03 0.68
C GLY A 175 8.10 -3.03 1.66
N ILE A 176 8.96 -2.54 2.53
CA ILE A 176 8.63 -1.52 3.54
C ILE A 176 9.69 -0.42 3.48
N GLN A 177 9.27 0.82 3.44
CA GLN A 177 10.19 1.94 3.61
C GLN A 177 10.82 1.84 5.01
N ASP A 178 12.13 1.63 5.07
CA ASP A 178 12.85 1.40 6.34
C ASP A 178 13.62 2.63 6.84
N GLN A 179 13.55 3.74 6.11
CA GLN A 179 14.28 4.98 6.44
C GLN A 179 13.36 6.18 6.31
N ASN A 180 13.44 7.12 7.25
CA ASN A 180 12.71 8.38 7.18
C ASN A 180 13.11 9.16 5.91
N ASN A 181 12.12 9.71 5.22
CA ASN A 181 12.30 10.57 4.04
C ASN A 181 12.97 9.87 2.85
N SER A 182 12.96 8.55 2.80
CA SER A 182 13.46 7.77 1.67
C SER A 182 12.32 7.44 0.69
N ASP A 183 12.65 7.25 -0.58
CA ASP A 183 11.77 6.64 -1.57
C ASP A 183 12.22 5.21 -1.93
N GLU A 184 13.00 4.61 -1.04
CA GLU A 184 13.49 3.24 -1.16
C GLU A 184 12.74 2.33 -0.19
N LEU A 185 12.53 1.08 -0.59
CA LEU A 185 11.86 0.07 0.20
C LEU A 185 12.83 -1.07 0.51
N LEU A 186 12.93 -1.45 1.76
CA LEU A 186 13.62 -2.69 2.16
C LEU A 186 12.85 -3.87 1.56
N LEU A 187 13.52 -4.71 0.78
CA LEU A 187 12.91 -5.92 0.22
C LEU A 187 12.77 -6.97 1.33
N MET A 188 11.56 -7.44 1.57
CA MET A 188 11.26 -8.38 2.63
C MET A 188 11.47 -9.81 2.15
N LEU A 189 12.46 -10.49 2.73
CA LEU A 189 12.94 -11.80 2.25
C LEU A 189 12.42 -12.99 3.05
N ASP A 190 11.76 -12.74 4.19
CA ASP A 190 11.35 -13.78 5.13
C ASP A 190 9.81 -13.83 5.32
N TYR A 191 9.07 -13.50 4.26
CA TYR A 191 7.60 -13.47 4.25
C TYR A 191 6.99 -14.66 3.47
N GLY A 192 7.72 -15.78 3.39
CA GLY A 192 7.24 -16.95 2.65
C GLY A 192 7.19 -16.74 1.14
N ILE A 193 8.01 -15.82 0.63
CA ILE A 193 8.10 -15.48 -0.78
C ILE A 193 9.52 -15.75 -1.28
N PHE A 194 9.64 -16.58 -2.30
CA PHE A 194 10.89 -16.79 -3.03
C PHE A 194 10.88 -15.91 -4.26
N TYR A 195 11.94 -15.13 -4.44
CA TYR A 195 12.06 -14.12 -5.50
C TYR A 195 13.01 -14.58 -6.60
N GLU A 196 12.59 -14.39 -7.83
CA GLU A 196 13.43 -14.47 -9.03
C GLU A 196 13.22 -13.17 -9.84
N PHE A 197 14.18 -12.83 -10.68
CA PHE A 197 14.18 -11.54 -11.40
C PHE A 197 14.52 -11.75 -12.86
N ILE A 198 13.80 -11.05 -13.76
CA ILE A 198 14.13 -11.06 -15.18
C ILE A 198 14.60 -9.64 -15.55
N PRO A 199 15.89 -9.48 -15.94
CA PRO A 199 16.37 -8.16 -16.32
C PRO A 199 15.67 -7.65 -17.57
N LEU A 200 15.31 -6.37 -17.55
CA LEU A 200 14.68 -5.70 -18.70
C LEU A 200 15.75 -5.01 -19.55
N ASN A 201 15.56 -5.05 -20.86
CA ASN A 201 16.38 -4.30 -21.80
C ASN A 201 16.00 -2.82 -21.82
N SER A 202 16.66 -2.01 -22.63
CA SER A 202 16.42 -0.56 -22.73
C SER A 202 15.03 -0.18 -23.26
N LYS A 203 14.28 -1.15 -23.78
CA LYS A 203 12.90 -0.96 -24.25
C LYS A 203 11.85 -1.45 -23.23
N ASN A 204 12.29 -1.85 -22.02
CA ASN A 204 11.48 -2.49 -21.00
C ASN A 204 10.85 -3.83 -21.46
N GLU A 205 11.55 -4.53 -22.35
CA GLU A 205 11.21 -5.89 -22.77
C GLU A 205 12.11 -6.89 -22.04
N TYR A 206 11.67 -8.13 -21.92
CA TYR A 206 12.43 -9.20 -21.27
C TYR A 206 12.33 -10.52 -22.00
N GLU A 207 13.31 -11.37 -21.78
CA GLU A 207 13.34 -12.76 -22.27
C GLU A 207 13.26 -13.68 -21.05
N GLU A 208 12.25 -14.55 -21.04
CA GLU A 208 11.97 -15.42 -19.87
C GLU A 208 13.12 -16.37 -19.53
N GLU A 209 13.95 -16.72 -20.51
CA GLU A 209 15.12 -17.56 -20.31
C GLU A 209 16.19 -16.87 -19.43
N ASN A 210 16.17 -15.55 -19.35
CA ASN A 210 17.18 -14.76 -18.63
C ASN A 210 16.82 -14.54 -17.16
N ILE A 211 16.02 -15.43 -16.56
CA ILE A 211 15.67 -15.33 -15.14
C ILE A 211 16.89 -15.60 -14.25
N ILE A 212 17.07 -14.75 -13.25
CA ILE A 212 18.22 -14.80 -12.33
C ILE A 212 17.75 -14.83 -10.87
N SER A 213 18.64 -15.26 -10.00
CA SER A 213 18.43 -15.26 -8.55
C SER A 213 18.74 -13.90 -7.94
N LEU A 214 18.36 -13.72 -6.67
CA LEU A 214 18.65 -12.48 -5.90
C LEU A 214 20.16 -12.19 -5.81
N GLU A 215 20.99 -13.22 -5.78
CA GLU A 215 22.46 -13.07 -5.67
C GLU A 215 23.10 -12.51 -6.94
N GLU A 216 22.41 -12.60 -8.06
CA GLU A 216 22.93 -12.22 -9.38
C GLU A 216 22.49 -10.82 -9.83
N ILE A 217 21.64 -10.13 -9.04
CA ILE A 217 21.12 -8.82 -9.42
C ILE A 217 22.24 -7.77 -9.48
N LYS A 218 22.00 -6.76 -10.29
CA LYS A 218 22.89 -5.59 -10.42
C LYS A 218 22.11 -4.33 -10.05
N LEU A 219 22.81 -3.40 -9.41
CA LEU A 219 22.22 -2.12 -9.02
C LEU A 219 21.80 -1.32 -10.26
N PHE A 220 20.68 -0.62 -10.14
CA PHE A 220 20.17 0.34 -11.12
C PHE A 220 19.77 -0.29 -12.47
N VAL A 221 19.56 -1.62 -12.48
CA VAL A 221 18.94 -2.33 -13.60
C VAL A 221 17.47 -2.56 -13.26
N ASN A 222 16.60 -2.41 -14.24
CA ASN A 222 15.17 -2.71 -14.08
C ASN A 222 14.94 -4.20 -14.21
N TYR A 223 14.12 -4.75 -13.32
CA TYR A 223 13.78 -6.19 -13.30
C TYR A 223 12.28 -6.37 -13.22
N ALA A 224 11.74 -7.31 -13.97
CA ALA A 224 10.44 -7.90 -13.73
C ALA A 224 10.54 -8.87 -12.55
N ILE A 225 9.58 -8.80 -11.62
CA ILE A 225 9.55 -9.68 -10.45
C ILE A 225 8.79 -10.96 -10.77
N VAL A 226 9.39 -12.08 -10.40
CA VAL A 226 8.77 -13.40 -10.44
C VAL A 226 8.78 -13.96 -9.03
N ILE A 227 7.65 -14.47 -8.56
CA ILE A 227 7.52 -14.96 -7.17
C ILE A 227 6.99 -16.37 -7.12
N SER A 228 7.45 -17.12 -6.11
CA SER A 228 6.79 -18.33 -5.62
C SER A 228 6.44 -18.11 -4.17
N THR A 229 5.21 -18.40 -3.77
CA THR A 229 4.71 -18.04 -2.44
C THR A 229 4.22 -19.26 -1.66
N ASN A 230 4.22 -19.12 -0.33
CA ASN A 230 3.63 -20.12 0.57
C ASN A 230 2.10 -20.26 0.43
N ALA A 231 1.46 -19.34 -0.31
CA ALA A 231 0.04 -19.45 -0.68
C ALA A 231 -0.20 -20.31 -1.92
N GLY A 232 0.87 -20.74 -2.61
CA GLY A 232 0.77 -21.65 -3.75
C GLY A 232 0.96 -21.05 -5.13
N LEU A 233 1.41 -19.81 -5.23
CA LEU A 233 1.86 -19.28 -6.53
C LEU A 233 3.23 -19.87 -6.87
N TRP A 234 3.41 -20.28 -8.11
CA TRP A 234 4.67 -20.84 -8.60
C TRP A 234 5.17 -20.05 -9.79
N ARG A 235 6.34 -19.42 -9.64
CA ARG A 235 7.00 -18.59 -10.67
C ARG A 235 6.02 -17.62 -11.35
N TYR A 236 5.21 -16.97 -10.51
CA TYR A 236 4.17 -16.04 -10.94
C TYR A 236 4.78 -14.67 -11.24
N LYS A 237 4.50 -14.14 -12.42
CA LYS A 237 4.95 -12.79 -12.83
C LYS A 237 3.91 -11.77 -12.36
N ILE A 238 4.28 -10.95 -11.38
CA ILE A 238 3.39 -9.92 -10.80
C ILE A 238 3.02 -8.87 -11.85
N GLY A 239 3.95 -8.62 -12.81
CA GLY A 239 3.79 -7.57 -13.80
C GLY A 239 4.44 -6.24 -13.40
N ASP A 240 4.85 -6.10 -12.16
CA ASP A 240 5.56 -4.91 -11.69
C ASP A 240 7.05 -5.02 -12.03
N THR A 241 7.67 -3.84 -12.18
CA THR A 241 9.11 -3.73 -12.36
C THR A 241 9.72 -2.97 -11.19
N ILE A 242 10.92 -3.42 -10.79
CA ILE A 242 11.69 -2.80 -9.72
C ILE A 242 13.11 -2.54 -10.17
N GLN A 243 13.77 -1.67 -9.41
CA GLN A 243 15.20 -1.40 -9.56
C GLN A 243 15.84 -1.52 -8.18
N PHE A 244 16.92 -2.29 -8.08
CA PHE A 244 17.70 -2.37 -6.82
C PHE A 244 18.56 -1.12 -6.68
N THR A 245 18.53 -0.52 -5.50
CA THR A 245 19.36 0.64 -5.14
C THR A 245 20.44 0.29 -4.12
N SER A 246 20.30 -0.86 -3.43
CA SER A 246 21.26 -1.39 -2.47
C SER A 246 21.19 -2.92 -2.45
N ILE A 247 22.30 -3.57 -2.13
CA ILE A 247 22.38 -5.03 -1.94
C ILE A 247 22.71 -5.42 -0.48
N SER A 248 22.96 -4.43 0.39
CA SER A 248 23.25 -4.71 1.81
C SER A 248 22.72 -3.55 2.67
N PRO A 249 21.51 -3.63 3.16
CA PRO A 249 20.46 -4.61 2.82
C PRO A 249 19.91 -4.40 1.41
N TYR A 250 19.15 -5.37 0.90
CA TYR A 250 18.49 -5.23 -0.39
C TYR A 250 17.39 -4.16 -0.30
N ARG A 251 17.58 -3.07 -1.03
CA ARG A 251 16.54 -2.03 -1.18
C ARG A 251 16.18 -1.87 -2.64
N ILE A 252 14.89 -1.58 -2.85
CA ILE A 252 14.30 -1.47 -4.18
C ILE A 252 13.50 -0.17 -4.32
N LYS A 253 13.29 0.22 -5.57
CA LYS A 253 12.25 1.19 -5.96
C LYS A 253 11.33 0.51 -6.95
N VAL A 254 10.04 0.70 -6.81
CA VAL A 254 9.08 0.27 -7.84
C VAL A 254 9.25 1.23 -9.02
N SER A 255 9.67 0.70 -10.16
CA SER A 255 9.98 1.51 -11.34
C SER A 255 8.84 1.58 -12.34
N GLY A 256 7.86 0.68 -12.23
CA GLY A 256 6.68 0.70 -13.12
C GLY A 256 6.01 -0.65 -13.27
N ARG A 257 5.37 -0.82 -14.42
CA ARG A 257 4.74 -2.10 -14.81
C ARG A 257 5.10 -2.47 -16.24
N ILE A 258 5.17 -3.77 -16.51
CA ILE A 258 5.64 -4.30 -17.80
C ILE A 258 4.65 -3.97 -18.92
N LYS A 259 3.36 -4.16 -18.69
CA LYS A 259 2.30 -3.81 -19.62
C LYS A 259 1.03 -3.47 -18.85
N HIS A 260 0.70 -2.21 -18.79
CA HIS A 260 -0.65 -1.81 -18.39
C HIS A 260 -1.21 -0.84 -19.41
N HIS A 261 -2.19 -1.33 -20.12
CA HIS A 261 -3.04 -0.51 -20.98
C HIS A 261 -4.37 -0.34 -20.24
N ILE A 262 -4.75 0.89 -19.99
CA ILE A 262 -6.12 1.17 -19.56
C ILE A 262 -6.96 1.15 -20.84
N ASN A 263 -7.82 0.16 -20.95
CA ASN A 263 -8.74 0.09 -22.07
C ASN A 263 -9.93 1.00 -21.76
N ALA A 264 -9.81 2.27 -22.14
CA ALA A 264 -10.89 3.23 -22.02
C ALA A 264 -11.52 3.42 -23.41
N PHE A 265 -12.71 2.91 -23.55
CA PHE A 265 -13.51 3.05 -24.79
C PHE A 265 -12.83 2.46 -26.05
N GLY A 266 -12.08 1.36 -25.87
CA GLY A 266 -11.42 0.69 -26.98
C GLY A 266 -10.06 1.27 -27.39
N GLU A 267 -9.57 2.28 -26.69
CA GLU A 267 -8.22 2.83 -26.88
C GLU A 267 -7.30 2.39 -25.74
N GLU A 268 -6.13 1.92 -26.08
CA GLU A 268 -5.10 1.50 -25.12
C GLU A 268 -4.28 2.71 -24.67
N LEU A 269 -4.44 3.09 -23.40
CA LEU A 269 -3.64 4.16 -22.78
C LEU A 269 -2.58 3.52 -21.86
N ILE A 270 -1.34 3.85 -22.10
CA ILE A 270 -0.24 3.42 -21.23
C ILE A 270 -0.36 4.18 -19.89
N ILE A 271 -0.21 3.46 -18.78
CA ILE A 271 -0.30 4.03 -17.42
C ILE A 271 0.58 5.26 -17.23
N ASP A 272 1.77 5.27 -17.82
CA ASP A 272 2.69 6.41 -17.84
C ASP A 272 2.01 7.70 -18.35
N ASN A 273 1.18 7.59 -19.38
CA ASN A 273 0.42 8.73 -19.91
C ASN A 273 -0.67 9.19 -18.95
N THR A 274 -1.30 8.23 -18.27
CA THR A 274 -2.33 8.52 -17.26
C THR A 274 -1.72 9.22 -16.04
N GLU A 275 -0.57 8.75 -15.56
CA GLU A 275 0.16 9.37 -14.44
C GLU A 275 0.64 10.78 -14.80
N LYS A 276 1.15 10.99 -16.01
CA LYS A 276 1.56 12.31 -16.51
C LYS A 276 0.37 13.26 -16.64
N ALA A 277 -0.77 12.77 -17.12
CA ALA A 277 -2.00 13.56 -17.21
C ALA A 277 -2.52 13.93 -15.82
N LEU A 278 -2.54 12.97 -14.90
CA LEU A 278 -2.95 13.17 -13.51
C LEU A 278 -2.05 14.20 -12.81
N SER A 279 -0.73 14.08 -12.97
CA SER A 279 0.23 15.03 -12.41
C SER A 279 0.00 16.47 -12.94
N LYS A 280 -0.30 16.60 -14.24
CA LYS A 280 -0.61 17.90 -14.86
C LYS A 280 -1.92 18.50 -14.34
N VAL A 281 -2.92 17.67 -14.08
CA VAL A 281 -4.21 18.14 -13.53
C VAL A 281 -4.03 18.57 -12.08
N LEU A 282 -3.38 17.74 -11.26
CA LEU A 282 -3.15 18.00 -9.84
C LEU A 282 -2.21 19.20 -9.59
N SER A 283 -1.32 19.51 -10.54
CA SER A 283 -0.44 20.69 -10.43
C SER A 283 -1.14 22.02 -10.78
N LYS A 284 -2.40 22.00 -11.25
CA LYS A 284 -3.19 23.20 -11.60
C LYS A 284 -4.28 23.57 -10.59
N UNK A 285 -4.31 22.65 -10.04
CA UNK A 285 -5.22 22.81 -9.06
C UNK A 285 -4.70 23.38 -7.85
#